data_322af16b7c954ba2c2d4b91ca6222481
#
_entry.id   322af16b7c954ba2c2d4b91ca6222481
#
_cell.length_a   1.000
_cell.length_b   1.000
_cell.length_c   1.000
_cell.angle_alpha   90.00
_cell.angle_beta   90.00
_cell.angle_gamma   90.00
#
_symmetry.space_group_name_H-M   'P 1'
#
loop_
_entity.id
_entity.type
_entity.pdbx_description
1 polymer ?
#
loop_
_entity_poly.entity_id
_entity_poly.type
_entity_poly.pdbx_seq_one_letter_code
_entity_poly.pdbx_strand_id
1 'polypeptide(L)'
;MSSTDQQPSHESSVPRPFSKGVTFLCTVLLALLGLFVLFLTAEGPRLDMFEQPMTLAARYFDRELEMSDASPDASAWNRRLQRFVFSSRADVLDEAIRELDSTLQAHANGEFSATPAEALRVEGRLVLVLAEADRRDALRTRLDTLAARGAEGAGLAALVRFAYGLSDEPPATPEALEAALVPLRAEAHPGPTWATDRLTSRVLRRLGDEPGAREAEERLLDRGARTLTRAVWLSGSIVAFVLAGLALGATRLRLRPPLLPRLSSGVSSAPWSAAEGYDMTVRSAIFGLGVVVLYLIFLDLLLSDSSQPFVTLIGALPLLHYLTRRVPAVHGTGLVELFGLRLEAPATALLVTSLLLIAIEQAFGMGTNLLSQTRWYEGVVEDVVLGGPTEVVLFFIDAVILAPVFEEIACRGLLYTSLRTRFGPWTSAMVSAALFTLPHMYSPLVALGLFLGAVASAIVYERTRSLLPCIIAHAVNNALALGALLVYR
;
A
#
# COMPACT_ATOMS: atom_id res chain seq x y z
N MET A 1 3.76 70.86 25.75
CA MET A 1 4.00 70.12 24.51
C MET A 1 3.80 68.65 24.83
N SER A 2 2.59 68.16 24.59
CA SER A 2 2.19 66.79 24.86
C SER A 2 2.23 66.04 23.51
N SER A 3 3.16 65.13 23.33
CA SER A 3 3.22 64.25 22.17
C SER A 3 2.32 63.02 22.46
N THR A 4 1.18 62.99 21.89
CA THR A 4 0.33 61.82 21.81
C THR A 4 0.92 60.86 20.80
N ASP A 5 1.60 59.81 21.30
CA ASP A 5 1.95 58.61 20.51
C ASP A 5 0.66 57.88 20.10
N GLN A 6 0.26 58.04 18.86
CA GLN A 6 -0.72 57.21 18.21
C GLN A 6 -0.05 55.86 17.90
N GLN A 7 -0.30 54.83 18.72
CA GLN A 7 -0.10 53.45 18.31
C GLN A 7 -0.93 53.17 17.05
N PRO A 8 -0.32 52.58 15.99
CA PRO A 8 -1.12 52.12 14.85
C PRO A 8 -2.04 51.02 15.31
N SER A 9 -3.35 51.26 15.23
CA SER A 9 -4.38 50.25 15.40
C SER A 9 -4.17 49.18 14.35
N HIS A 10 -3.70 47.99 14.74
CA HIS A 10 -3.85 46.78 13.95
C HIS A 10 -5.34 46.47 13.85
N GLU A 11 -6.04 47.09 12.93
CA GLU A 11 -7.32 46.58 12.44
C GLU A 11 -7.03 45.20 11.84
N SER A 12 -7.34 44.17 12.60
CA SER A 12 -7.37 42.79 12.09
C SER A 12 -8.43 42.74 11.00
N SER A 13 -7.99 42.83 9.74
CA SER A 13 -8.88 42.73 8.59
C SER A 13 -9.57 41.38 8.62
N VAL A 14 -10.81 41.33 9.05
CA VAL A 14 -11.61 40.10 9.02
C VAL A 14 -11.62 39.56 7.58
N PRO A 15 -11.19 38.31 7.36
CA PRO A 15 -11.15 37.76 6.02
C PRO A 15 -12.51 37.84 5.32
N ARG A 16 -12.49 38.22 4.04
CA ARG A 16 -13.74 38.30 3.25
C ARG A 16 -14.45 36.95 3.21
N PRO A 17 -15.79 36.93 3.21
CA PRO A 17 -16.56 35.71 3.09
C PRO A 17 -16.21 34.97 1.78
N PHE A 18 -16.30 33.64 1.76
CA PHE A 18 -16.07 32.85 0.58
C PHE A 18 -17.05 33.19 -0.56
N SER A 19 -16.56 33.19 -1.80
CA SER A 19 -17.40 33.36 -2.99
C SER A 19 -18.28 32.12 -3.16
N LYS A 20 -19.61 32.31 -3.14
CA LYS A 20 -20.60 31.24 -3.30
C LYS A 20 -20.48 30.53 -4.65
N GLY A 21 -20.15 31.27 -5.73
CA GLY A 21 -19.96 30.69 -7.06
C GLY A 21 -18.76 29.73 -7.12
N VAL A 22 -17.64 30.11 -6.50
CA VAL A 22 -16.45 29.23 -6.45
C VAL A 22 -16.73 27.98 -5.61
N THR A 23 -17.39 28.13 -4.44
CA THR A 23 -17.76 26.96 -3.63
C THR A 23 -18.71 26.03 -4.38
N PHE A 24 -19.71 26.55 -5.07
CA PHE A 24 -20.62 25.77 -5.91
C PHE A 24 -19.87 25.00 -6.98
N LEU A 25 -18.98 25.66 -7.73
CA LEU A 25 -18.15 25.00 -8.74
C LEU A 25 -17.29 23.88 -8.13
N CYS A 26 -16.58 24.14 -7.03
CA CYS A 26 -15.80 23.13 -6.34
C CYS A 26 -16.66 21.94 -5.88
N THR A 27 -17.88 22.19 -5.41
CA THR A 27 -18.83 21.13 -5.01
C THR A 27 -19.21 20.23 -6.20
N VAL A 28 -19.56 20.85 -7.34
CA VAL A 28 -19.93 20.10 -8.55
C VAL A 28 -18.75 19.25 -9.03
N LEU A 29 -17.55 19.83 -9.10
CA LEU A 29 -16.34 19.11 -9.50
C LEU A 29 -16.03 17.95 -8.54
N LEU A 30 -16.14 18.16 -7.24
CA LEU A 30 -15.91 17.11 -6.23
C LEU A 30 -16.96 16.00 -6.33
N ALA A 31 -18.22 16.33 -6.60
CA ALA A 31 -19.27 15.35 -6.81
C ALA A 31 -19.04 14.50 -8.08
N LEU A 32 -18.65 15.14 -9.18
CA LEU A 32 -18.29 14.44 -10.42
C LEU A 32 -17.07 13.53 -10.24
N LEU A 33 -16.04 14.02 -9.54
CA LEU A 33 -14.87 13.22 -9.20
C LEU A 33 -15.25 12.03 -8.32
N GLY A 34 -16.08 12.25 -7.29
CA GLY A 34 -16.56 11.17 -6.41
C GLY A 34 -17.35 10.10 -7.17
N LEU A 35 -18.19 10.48 -8.13
CA LEU A 35 -18.90 9.55 -9.01
C LEU A 35 -17.94 8.78 -9.92
N PHE A 36 -16.92 9.44 -10.46
CA PHE A 36 -15.89 8.80 -11.28
C PHE A 36 -15.07 7.80 -10.45
N VAL A 37 -14.63 8.17 -9.25
CA VAL A 37 -13.91 7.27 -8.33
C VAL A 37 -14.79 6.07 -7.94
N LEU A 38 -16.09 6.29 -7.66
CA LEU A 38 -17.03 5.19 -7.39
C LEU A 38 -17.16 4.24 -8.58
N PHE A 39 -17.19 4.77 -9.80
CA PHE A 39 -17.20 3.95 -11.02
C PHE A 39 -15.93 3.10 -11.12
N LEU A 40 -14.74 3.70 -10.94
CA LEU A 40 -13.47 2.96 -10.94
C LEU A 40 -13.40 1.90 -9.84
N THR A 41 -13.88 2.22 -8.63
CA THR A 41 -13.91 1.29 -7.49
C THR A 41 -14.83 0.09 -7.75
N ALA A 42 -15.92 0.30 -8.51
CA ALA A 42 -16.83 -0.78 -8.87
C ALA A 42 -16.20 -1.82 -9.79
N GLU A 43 -15.24 -1.42 -10.62
CA GLU A 43 -14.46 -2.33 -11.48
C GLU A 43 -13.35 -3.06 -10.70
N GLY A 44 -13.00 -2.55 -9.52
CA GLY A 44 -11.90 -3.05 -8.67
C GLY A 44 -10.52 -2.66 -9.21
N PRO A 45 -9.44 -3.06 -8.49
CA PRO A 45 -8.07 -2.82 -8.92
C PRO A 45 -7.78 -3.50 -10.26
N ARG A 46 -7.02 -2.83 -11.15
CA ARG A 46 -6.74 -3.26 -12.52
C ARG A 46 -5.24 -3.27 -12.77
N LEU A 47 -4.79 -4.21 -13.61
CA LEU A 47 -3.38 -4.34 -13.98
C LEU A 47 -2.88 -3.19 -14.87
N ASP A 48 -3.76 -2.53 -15.62
CA ASP A 48 -3.43 -1.37 -16.45
C ASP A 48 -3.09 -0.08 -15.67
N MET A 49 -3.22 -0.13 -14.34
CA MET A 49 -2.78 0.96 -13.45
C MET A 49 -1.27 0.96 -13.19
N PHE A 50 -0.57 -0.12 -13.54
CA PHE A 50 0.87 -0.28 -13.37
C PHE A 50 1.62 0.01 -14.67
N GLU A 51 2.83 0.55 -14.56
CA GLU A 51 3.69 0.79 -15.72
C GLU A 51 4.30 -0.52 -16.26
N GLN A 52 4.64 -1.44 -15.36
CA GLN A 52 5.30 -2.71 -15.68
C GLN A 52 4.57 -3.93 -15.07
N PRO A 53 3.28 -4.15 -15.36
CA PRO A 53 2.48 -5.18 -14.70
C PRO A 53 3.05 -6.60 -14.86
N MET A 54 3.68 -6.91 -16.00
CA MET A 54 4.35 -8.20 -16.24
C MET A 54 5.58 -8.39 -15.34
N THR A 55 6.41 -7.36 -15.22
CA THR A 55 7.61 -7.39 -14.37
C THR A 55 7.22 -7.51 -12.89
N LEU A 56 6.18 -6.79 -12.49
CA LEU A 56 5.64 -6.83 -11.14
C LEU A 56 5.09 -8.22 -10.78
N ALA A 57 4.29 -8.83 -11.68
CA ALA A 57 3.78 -10.19 -11.51
C ALA A 57 4.92 -11.21 -11.39
N ALA A 58 5.90 -11.12 -12.29
CA ALA A 58 7.07 -12.00 -12.26
C ALA A 58 7.82 -11.91 -10.92
N ARG A 59 8.02 -10.67 -10.41
CA ARG A 59 8.72 -10.43 -9.15
C ARG A 59 7.94 -10.96 -7.95
N TYR A 60 6.64 -10.67 -7.90
CA TYR A 60 5.76 -11.10 -6.82
C TYR A 60 5.76 -12.62 -6.69
N PHE A 61 5.51 -13.35 -7.77
CA PHE A 61 5.43 -14.81 -7.73
C PHE A 61 6.79 -15.49 -7.55
N ASP A 62 7.90 -14.91 -8.04
CA ASP A 62 9.23 -15.41 -7.69
C ASP A 62 9.43 -15.41 -6.16
N ARG A 63 9.02 -14.33 -5.46
CA ARG A 63 9.16 -14.23 -4.00
C ARG A 63 8.23 -15.18 -3.24
N GLU A 64 6.97 -15.31 -3.67
CA GLU A 64 6.02 -16.26 -3.08
C GLU A 64 6.53 -17.71 -3.21
N LEU A 65 7.03 -18.08 -4.37
CA LEU A 65 7.57 -19.40 -4.64
C LEU A 65 8.88 -19.66 -3.85
N GLU A 66 9.79 -18.67 -3.74
CA GLU A 66 10.99 -18.76 -2.89
C GLU A 66 10.62 -18.99 -1.42
N MET A 67 9.64 -18.24 -0.89
CA MET A 67 9.17 -18.42 0.49
C MET A 67 8.56 -19.80 0.71
N SER A 68 7.75 -20.26 -0.25
CA SER A 68 7.09 -21.57 -0.17
C SER A 68 8.07 -22.72 -0.20
N ASP A 69 9.13 -22.62 -1.02
CA ASP A 69 10.18 -23.63 -1.10
C ASP A 69 11.06 -23.68 0.17
N ALA A 70 11.33 -22.55 0.80
CA ALA A 70 12.08 -22.45 2.06
C ALA A 70 11.27 -22.88 3.30
N SER A 71 9.96 -23.02 3.19
CA SER A 71 9.05 -23.34 4.29
C SER A 71 9.31 -24.69 4.99
N PRO A 72 9.69 -25.78 4.31
CA PRO A 72 9.97 -27.08 4.97
C PRO A 72 11.13 -27.02 5.98
N ASP A 73 12.12 -26.17 5.72
CA ASP A 73 13.33 -26.07 6.54
C ASP A 73 13.20 -25.11 7.72
N ALA A 74 12.06 -24.41 7.81
CA ALA A 74 11.78 -23.51 8.91
C ALA A 74 11.62 -24.27 10.25
N SER A 75 11.97 -23.62 11.35
CA SER A 75 11.82 -24.20 12.70
C SER A 75 10.38 -24.68 12.96
N ALA A 76 10.20 -25.63 13.91
CA ALA A 76 8.88 -26.17 14.25
C ALA A 76 7.88 -25.08 14.68
N TRP A 77 8.35 -23.99 15.26
CA TRP A 77 7.55 -22.82 15.61
C TRP A 77 7.13 -22.03 14.37
N ASN A 78 8.08 -21.75 13.47
CA ASN A 78 7.79 -21.07 12.21
C ASN A 78 6.81 -21.88 11.35
N ARG A 79 6.94 -23.22 11.27
CA ARG A 79 5.98 -24.08 10.55
C ARG A 79 4.56 -24.03 11.10
N ARG A 80 4.37 -23.81 12.42
CA ARG A 80 3.04 -23.66 13.03
C ARG A 80 2.44 -22.28 12.69
N LEU A 81 3.22 -21.22 12.77
CA LEU A 81 2.83 -19.87 12.36
C LEU A 81 2.53 -19.80 10.86
N GLN A 82 3.37 -20.43 10.05
CA GLN A 82 3.20 -20.50 8.59
C GLN A 82 1.86 -21.10 8.21
N ARG A 83 1.47 -22.25 8.77
CA ARG A 83 0.18 -22.87 8.46
C ARG A 83 -1.03 -22.02 8.85
N PHE A 84 -0.84 -21.03 9.72
CA PHE A 84 -1.87 -20.09 10.11
C PHE A 84 -1.90 -18.82 9.24
N VAL A 85 -0.74 -18.42 8.69
CA VAL A 85 -0.55 -17.14 8.00
C VAL A 85 -0.26 -17.31 6.50
N PHE A 86 0.32 -18.44 6.09
CA PHE A 86 0.75 -18.68 4.70
C PHE A 86 0.09 -19.92 4.11
N SER A 87 -0.17 -19.84 2.81
CA SER A 87 -0.73 -20.93 1.99
C SER A 87 0.25 -22.11 1.90
N SER A 88 -0.25 -23.32 1.62
CA SER A 88 0.60 -24.46 1.33
C SER A 88 1.34 -24.25 -0.01
N ARG A 89 2.49 -24.98 -0.21
CA ARG A 89 3.21 -24.93 -1.49
C ARG A 89 2.30 -25.25 -2.69
N ALA A 90 1.38 -26.17 -2.54
CA ALA A 90 0.44 -26.54 -3.60
C ALA A 90 -0.51 -25.38 -3.91
N ASP A 91 -1.02 -24.69 -2.88
CA ASP A 91 -1.90 -23.52 -3.06
C ASP A 91 -1.14 -22.38 -3.75
N VAL A 92 0.12 -22.11 -3.36
CA VAL A 92 0.97 -21.08 -3.99
C VAL A 92 1.22 -21.40 -5.47
N LEU A 93 1.51 -22.66 -5.81
CA LEU A 93 1.68 -23.07 -7.21
C LEU A 93 0.39 -22.90 -8.02
N ASP A 94 -0.75 -23.31 -7.47
CA ASP A 94 -2.05 -23.18 -8.16
C ASP A 94 -2.47 -21.71 -8.28
N GLU A 95 -2.16 -20.86 -7.31
CA GLU A 95 -2.36 -19.43 -7.40
C GLU A 95 -1.46 -18.79 -8.46
N ALA A 96 -0.17 -19.11 -8.44
CA ALA A 96 0.78 -18.60 -9.44
C ALA A 96 0.38 -19.00 -10.87
N ILE A 97 -0.11 -20.24 -11.09
CA ILE A 97 -0.63 -20.66 -12.40
C ILE A 97 -1.81 -19.78 -12.83
N ARG A 98 -2.80 -19.59 -11.95
CA ARG A 98 -4.00 -18.79 -12.30
C ARG A 98 -3.64 -17.34 -12.61
N GLU A 99 -2.85 -16.72 -11.76
CA GLU A 99 -2.57 -15.29 -11.85
C GLU A 99 -1.57 -14.94 -12.97
N LEU A 100 -0.52 -15.76 -13.20
CA LEU A 100 0.38 -15.56 -14.33
C LEU A 100 -0.35 -15.79 -15.67
N ASP A 101 -1.24 -16.80 -15.74
CA ASP A 101 -2.06 -17.02 -16.94
C ASP A 101 -3.06 -15.89 -17.17
N SER A 102 -3.73 -15.42 -16.12
CA SER A 102 -4.63 -14.26 -16.17
C SER A 102 -3.91 -12.99 -16.63
N THR A 103 -2.68 -12.74 -16.14
CA THR A 103 -1.86 -11.60 -16.55
C THR A 103 -1.50 -11.66 -18.04
N LEU A 104 -1.14 -12.84 -18.55
CA LEU A 104 -0.87 -13.06 -19.97
C LEU A 104 -2.13 -12.88 -20.84
N GLN A 105 -3.29 -13.34 -20.36
CA GLN A 105 -4.57 -13.17 -21.04
C GLN A 105 -5.00 -11.70 -21.09
N ALA A 106 -4.86 -10.96 -19.99
CA ALA A 106 -5.16 -9.53 -19.93
C ALA A 106 -4.31 -8.74 -20.95
N HIS A 107 -3.00 -9.06 -21.06
CA HIS A 107 -2.14 -8.50 -22.10
C HIS A 107 -2.60 -8.89 -23.51
N ALA A 108 -2.92 -10.16 -23.75
CA ALA A 108 -3.41 -10.64 -25.06
C ALA A 108 -4.74 -9.98 -25.47
N ASN A 109 -5.58 -9.64 -24.51
CA ASN A 109 -6.84 -8.91 -24.69
C ASN A 109 -6.63 -7.40 -24.92
N GLY A 110 -5.39 -6.89 -24.79
CA GLY A 110 -5.06 -5.48 -24.94
C GLY A 110 -5.44 -4.61 -23.76
N GLU A 111 -5.61 -5.19 -22.56
CA GLU A 111 -5.94 -4.44 -21.34
C GLU A 111 -4.76 -3.54 -20.90
N PHE A 112 -3.53 -3.96 -21.20
CA PHE A 112 -2.31 -3.16 -21.03
C PHE A 112 -1.25 -3.54 -22.05
N SER A 113 -0.25 -2.66 -22.26
CA SER A 113 0.89 -2.93 -23.13
C SER A 113 2.05 -3.56 -22.37
N ALA A 114 2.72 -4.52 -23.00
CA ALA A 114 3.99 -5.07 -22.49
C ALA A 114 4.89 -5.39 -23.67
N THR A 115 6.19 -5.37 -23.44
CA THR A 115 7.18 -5.77 -24.45
C THR A 115 7.15 -7.29 -24.67
N PRO A 116 7.57 -7.79 -25.85
CA PRO A 116 7.70 -9.22 -26.08
C PRO A 116 8.61 -9.92 -25.06
N ALA A 117 9.65 -9.23 -24.58
CA ALA A 117 10.56 -9.75 -23.56
C ALA A 117 9.89 -9.92 -22.19
N GLU A 118 9.06 -8.97 -21.78
CA GLU A 118 8.28 -9.06 -20.54
C GLU A 118 7.25 -10.19 -20.61
N ALA A 119 6.51 -10.30 -21.72
CA ALA A 119 5.57 -11.40 -21.92
C ALA A 119 6.27 -12.76 -21.92
N LEU A 120 7.44 -12.87 -22.56
CA LEU A 120 8.26 -14.08 -22.55
C LEU A 120 8.72 -14.45 -21.14
N ARG A 121 9.09 -13.47 -20.33
CA ARG A 121 9.50 -13.62 -18.93
C ARG A 121 8.39 -14.23 -18.08
N VAL A 122 7.18 -13.75 -18.21
CA VAL A 122 6.00 -14.27 -17.47
C VAL A 122 5.61 -15.67 -17.97
N GLU A 123 5.62 -15.88 -19.28
CA GLU A 123 5.30 -17.18 -19.88
C GLU A 123 6.31 -18.26 -19.50
N GLY A 124 7.60 -17.92 -19.44
CA GLY A 124 8.64 -18.82 -18.96
C GLY A 124 8.43 -19.23 -17.50
N ARG A 125 7.99 -18.31 -16.63
CA ARG A 125 7.61 -18.64 -15.24
C ARG A 125 6.39 -19.54 -15.16
N LEU A 126 5.35 -19.24 -15.92
CA LEU A 126 4.16 -20.07 -15.97
C LEU A 126 4.49 -21.50 -16.37
N VAL A 127 5.35 -21.69 -17.38
CA VAL A 127 5.82 -23.02 -17.81
C VAL A 127 6.54 -23.75 -16.68
N LEU A 128 7.43 -23.05 -15.95
CA LEU A 128 8.15 -23.66 -14.81
C LEU A 128 7.21 -24.02 -13.66
N VAL A 129 6.25 -23.16 -13.33
CA VAL A 129 5.26 -23.42 -12.27
C VAL A 129 4.36 -24.60 -12.65
N LEU A 130 3.93 -24.71 -13.91
CA LEU A 130 3.20 -25.87 -14.42
C LEU A 130 4.01 -27.17 -14.31
N ALA A 131 5.32 -27.09 -14.57
CA ALA A 131 6.21 -28.24 -14.45
C ALA A 131 6.39 -28.69 -12.98
N GLU A 132 6.59 -27.75 -12.06
CA GLU A 132 6.71 -28.03 -10.61
C GLU A 132 5.38 -28.50 -10.00
N ALA A 133 4.24 -28.10 -10.55
CA ALA A 133 2.90 -28.55 -10.16
C ALA A 133 2.47 -29.90 -10.82
N ASP A 134 3.34 -30.53 -11.62
CA ASP A 134 3.08 -31.75 -12.43
C ASP A 134 1.84 -31.64 -13.34
N ARG A 135 1.54 -30.44 -13.86
CA ARG A 135 0.43 -30.18 -14.78
C ARG A 135 0.81 -30.48 -16.23
N ARG A 136 1.09 -31.76 -16.54
CA ARG A 136 1.79 -32.21 -17.77
C ARG A 136 1.12 -31.80 -19.08
N ASP A 137 -0.20 -31.87 -19.18
CA ASP A 137 -0.92 -31.56 -20.42
C ASP A 137 -0.90 -30.05 -20.70
N ALA A 138 -1.15 -29.23 -19.69
CA ALA A 138 -1.02 -27.78 -19.77
C ALA A 138 0.42 -27.35 -20.06
N LEU A 139 1.40 -28.01 -19.44
CA LEU A 139 2.82 -27.78 -19.67
C LEU A 139 3.20 -28.00 -21.14
N ARG A 140 2.80 -29.13 -21.76
CA ARG A 140 3.09 -29.42 -23.17
C ARG A 140 2.55 -28.33 -24.09
N THR A 141 1.27 -27.97 -23.91
CA THR A 141 0.63 -26.92 -24.72
C THR A 141 1.36 -25.58 -24.60
N ARG A 142 1.74 -25.20 -23.36
CA ARG A 142 2.44 -23.94 -23.12
C ARG A 142 3.89 -23.96 -23.61
N LEU A 143 4.59 -25.10 -23.58
CA LEU A 143 5.92 -25.23 -24.16
C LEU A 143 5.92 -25.03 -25.68
N ASP A 144 4.88 -25.46 -26.38
CA ASP A 144 4.74 -25.25 -27.82
C ASP A 144 4.47 -23.76 -28.13
N THR A 145 3.64 -23.10 -27.31
CA THR A 145 3.41 -21.65 -27.39
C THR A 145 4.71 -20.86 -27.14
N LEU A 146 5.43 -21.22 -26.08
CA LEU A 146 6.70 -20.59 -25.72
C LEU A 146 7.75 -20.75 -26.85
N ALA A 147 7.86 -21.93 -27.42
CA ALA A 147 8.80 -22.21 -28.51
C ALA A 147 8.48 -21.40 -29.78
N ALA A 148 7.23 -21.04 -30.02
CA ALA A 148 6.81 -20.22 -31.15
C ALA A 148 7.17 -18.71 -31.02
N ARG A 149 7.63 -18.28 -29.82
CA ARG A 149 8.01 -16.89 -29.56
C ARG A 149 9.43 -16.51 -30.00
N GLY A 150 9.98 -17.19 -30.97
CA GLY A 150 11.31 -16.91 -31.51
C GLY A 150 12.44 -17.71 -30.85
N ALA A 151 13.69 -17.35 -31.14
CA ALA A 151 14.86 -18.13 -30.72
C ALA A 151 15.01 -18.25 -29.21
N GLU A 152 14.77 -17.18 -28.47
CA GLU A 152 14.84 -17.16 -27.00
C GLU A 152 13.78 -18.06 -26.38
N GLY A 153 12.53 -17.97 -26.84
CA GLY A 153 11.44 -18.84 -26.39
C GLY A 153 11.68 -20.30 -26.72
N ALA A 154 12.21 -20.59 -27.92
CA ALA A 154 12.57 -21.94 -28.34
C ALA A 154 13.70 -22.52 -27.48
N GLY A 155 14.75 -21.74 -27.16
CA GLY A 155 15.84 -22.14 -26.29
C GLY A 155 15.37 -22.45 -24.86
N LEU A 156 14.54 -21.58 -24.29
CA LEU A 156 13.95 -21.79 -22.97
C LEU A 156 13.03 -23.02 -22.94
N ALA A 157 12.19 -23.19 -23.94
CA ALA A 157 11.30 -24.36 -24.04
C ALA A 157 12.09 -25.68 -24.15
N ALA A 158 13.17 -25.70 -24.94
CA ALA A 158 14.05 -26.86 -25.05
C ALA A 158 14.72 -27.19 -23.68
N LEU A 159 15.19 -26.16 -22.98
CA LEU A 159 15.83 -26.32 -21.67
C LEU A 159 14.83 -26.88 -20.63
N VAL A 160 13.58 -26.39 -20.62
CA VAL A 160 12.53 -26.91 -19.72
C VAL A 160 12.17 -28.35 -20.11
N ARG A 161 12.02 -28.66 -21.41
CA ARG A 161 11.77 -30.05 -21.84
C ARG A 161 12.88 -31.00 -21.35
N PHE A 162 14.14 -30.62 -21.48
CA PHE A 162 15.24 -31.37 -20.93
C PHE A 162 15.16 -31.49 -19.40
N ALA A 163 15.05 -30.39 -18.67
CA ALA A 163 15.04 -30.36 -17.22
C ALA A 163 13.98 -31.27 -16.57
N TYR A 164 12.81 -31.38 -17.19
CA TYR A 164 11.67 -32.16 -16.68
C TYR A 164 11.40 -33.49 -17.41
N GLY A 165 12.38 -33.99 -18.18
CA GLY A 165 12.33 -35.32 -18.75
C GLY A 165 11.36 -35.49 -19.92
N LEU A 166 11.04 -34.39 -20.62
CA LEU A 166 10.24 -34.40 -21.84
C LEU A 166 11.09 -34.50 -23.12
N SER A 167 12.41 -34.35 -23.00
CA SER A 167 13.42 -34.52 -24.04
C SER A 167 14.71 -35.05 -23.40
N ASP A 168 15.48 -35.82 -24.14
CA ASP A 168 16.81 -36.32 -23.73
C ASP A 168 17.95 -35.46 -24.33
N GLU A 169 17.66 -34.44 -25.12
CA GLU A 169 18.64 -33.54 -25.72
C GLU A 169 19.14 -32.51 -24.68
N PRO A 170 20.39 -32.63 -24.20
CA PRO A 170 20.97 -31.69 -23.25
C PRO A 170 21.30 -30.35 -23.95
N PRO A 171 21.41 -29.23 -23.18
CA PRO A 171 21.97 -27.99 -23.73
C PRO A 171 23.39 -28.26 -24.25
N ALA A 172 23.68 -27.72 -25.43
CA ALA A 172 24.92 -28.08 -26.17
C ALA A 172 26.20 -27.63 -25.42
N THR A 173 26.13 -26.48 -24.71
CA THR A 173 27.25 -25.93 -23.93
C THR A 173 26.76 -25.19 -22.69
N PRO A 174 27.64 -24.88 -21.71
CA PRO A 174 27.29 -24.00 -20.59
C PRO A 174 26.80 -22.63 -21.03
N GLU A 175 27.36 -22.09 -22.12
CA GLU A 175 26.93 -20.79 -22.69
C GLU A 175 25.50 -20.87 -23.26
N ALA A 176 25.12 -22.02 -23.84
CA ALA A 176 23.77 -22.26 -24.32
C ALA A 176 22.76 -22.32 -23.15
N LEU A 177 23.15 -22.87 -22.00
CA LEU A 177 22.38 -22.86 -20.77
C LEU A 177 22.16 -21.41 -20.30
N GLU A 178 23.23 -20.62 -20.17
CA GLU A 178 23.14 -19.23 -19.74
C GLU A 178 22.28 -18.40 -20.70
N ALA A 179 22.46 -18.55 -22.02
CA ALA A 179 21.65 -17.84 -23.02
C ALA A 179 20.15 -18.19 -22.92
N ALA A 180 19.80 -19.45 -22.66
CA ALA A 180 18.41 -19.88 -22.47
C ALA A 180 17.78 -19.38 -21.17
N LEU A 181 18.57 -18.98 -20.16
CA LEU A 181 18.10 -18.40 -18.91
C LEU A 181 17.89 -16.87 -18.98
N VAL A 182 18.47 -16.19 -19.98
CA VAL A 182 18.36 -14.71 -20.14
C VAL A 182 16.91 -14.23 -20.10
N PRO A 183 15.94 -14.85 -20.80
CA PRO A 183 14.56 -14.42 -20.80
C PRO A 183 13.90 -14.42 -19.42
N LEU A 184 14.40 -15.22 -18.48
CA LEU A 184 13.87 -15.27 -17.10
C LEU A 184 14.41 -14.16 -16.19
N ARG A 185 15.43 -13.40 -16.62
CA ARG A 185 16.04 -12.31 -15.86
C ARG A 185 15.35 -10.98 -16.16
N ALA A 186 15.14 -10.16 -15.16
CA ALA A 186 14.67 -8.79 -15.35
C ALA A 186 15.85 -7.88 -15.69
N GLU A 187 15.66 -6.94 -16.62
CA GLU A 187 16.72 -5.97 -17.01
C GLU A 187 17.18 -5.11 -15.84
N ALA A 188 16.22 -4.62 -15.06
CA ALA A 188 16.50 -3.77 -13.90
C ALA A 188 17.10 -4.54 -12.70
N HIS A 189 16.94 -5.86 -12.64
CA HIS A 189 17.39 -6.70 -11.52
C HIS A 189 17.99 -7.99 -12.07
N PRO A 190 19.24 -7.96 -12.61
CA PRO A 190 19.83 -9.08 -13.33
C PRO A 190 20.24 -10.26 -12.42
N GLY A 191 20.01 -10.17 -11.12
CA GLY A 191 20.32 -11.22 -10.15
C GLY A 191 19.52 -12.51 -10.36
N PRO A 192 19.95 -13.63 -9.73
CA PRO A 192 19.24 -14.89 -9.80
C PRO A 192 17.84 -14.78 -9.16
N THR A 193 16.86 -15.43 -9.77
CA THR A 193 15.45 -15.46 -9.33
C THR A 193 15.03 -16.90 -9.02
N TRP A 194 13.84 -17.09 -8.45
CA TRP A 194 13.28 -18.44 -8.28
C TRP A 194 13.33 -19.24 -9.59
N ALA A 195 12.84 -18.62 -10.67
CA ALA A 195 12.76 -19.29 -11.98
C ALA A 195 14.13 -19.72 -12.51
N THR A 196 15.15 -18.84 -12.41
CA THR A 196 16.50 -19.15 -12.90
C THR A 196 17.19 -20.23 -12.08
N ASP A 197 17.18 -20.12 -10.74
CA ASP A 197 17.86 -21.11 -9.88
C ASP A 197 17.12 -22.45 -9.88
N ARG A 198 15.77 -22.46 -9.92
CA ARG A 198 14.98 -23.68 -10.03
C ARG A 198 15.31 -24.44 -11.32
N LEU A 199 15.28 -23.74 -12.46
CA LEU A 199 15.60 -24.38 -13.74
C LEU A 199 17.06 -24.85 -13.79
N THR A 200 18.00 -24.02 -13.33
CA THR A 200 19.42 -24.39 -13.26
C THR A 200 19.64 -25.66 -12.42
N SER A 201 19.07 -25.73 -11.22
CA SER A 201 19.17 -26.91 -10.36
C SER A 201 18.65 -28.18 -11.05
N ARG A 202 17.48 -28.09 -11.74
CA ARG A 202 16.89 -29.22 -12.47
C ARG A 202 17.75 -29.69 -13.63
N VAL A 203 18.31 -28.76 -14.41
CA VAL A 203 19.19 -29.05 -15.55
C VAL A 203 20.49 -29.73 -15.08
N LEU A 204 21.21 -29.12 -14.11
CA LEU A 204 22.46 -29.63 -13.60
C LEU A 204 22.29 -31.00 -12.96
N ARG A 205 21.21 -31.23 -12.21
CA ARG A 205 20.91 -32.57 -11.65
C ARG A 205 20.74 -33.61 -12.75
N ARG A 206 20.10 -33.27 -13.86
CA ARG A 206 19.93 -34.19 -14.98
C ARG A 206 21.22 -34.43 -15.78
N LEU A 207 22.13 -33.44 -15.78
CA LEU A 207 23.49 -33.62 -16.35
C LEU A 207 24.43 -34.38 -15.43
N GLY A 208 24.01 -34.74 -14.21
CA GLY A 208 24.87 -35.44 -13.23
C GLY A 208 25.78 -34.51 -12.41
N ASP A 209 25.66 -33.20 -12.56
CA ASP A 209 26.37 -32.22 -11.75
C ASP A 209 25.59 -31.93 -10.44
N GLU A 210 25.66 -32.86 -9.50
CA GLU A 210 25.02 -32.76 -8.19
C GLU A 210 25.56 -31.60 -7.32
N PRO A 211 26.89 -31.26 -7.35
CA PRO A 211 27.37 -30.08 -6.62
C PRO A 211 26.77 -28.77 -7.12
N GLY A 212 26.78 -28.53 -8.43
CA GLY A 212 26.21 -27.33 -9.04
C GLY A 212 24.69 -27.23 -8.84
N ALA A 213 23.99 -28.37 -8.92
CA ALA A 213 22.55 -28.43 -8.66
C ALA A 213 22.22 -28.03 -7.21
N ARG A 214 23.01 -28.52 -6.23
CA ARG A 214 22.86 -28.16 -4.82
C ARG A 214 23.14 -26.67 -4.56
N GLU A 215 24.18 -26.13 -5.15
CA GLU A 215 24.51 -24.70 -5.01
C GLU A 215 23.39 -23.81 -5.51
N ALA A 216 22.76 -24.11 -6.66
CA ALA A 216 21.61 -23.36 -7.16
C ALA A 216 20.39 -23.47 -6.22
N GLU A 217 20.15 -24.64 -5.67
CA GLU A 217 19.07 -24.90 -4.72
C GLU A 217 19.30 -24.19 -3.38
N GLU A 218 20.52 -24.21 -2.84
CA GLU A 218 20.91 -23.49 -1.62
C GLU A 218 20.73 -21.97 -1.80
N ARG A 219 21.14 -21.39 -2.93
CA ARG A 219 20.88 -19.95 -3.21
C ARG A 219 19.39 -19.61 -3.19
N LEU A 220 18.56 -20.48 -3.79
CA LEU A 220 17.10 -20.30 -3.81
C LEU A 220 16.52 -20.37 -2.39
N LEU A 221 16.86 -21.41 -1.63
CA LEU A 221 16.38 -21.62 -0.26
C LEU A 221 16.84 -20.51 0.68
N ASP A 222 18.07 -20.03 0.56
CA ASP A 222 18.61 -18.93 1.34
C ASP A 222 17.85 -17.61 1.10
N ARG A 223 17.51 -17.30 -0.17
CA ARG A 223 16.68 -16.11 -0.48
C ARG A 223 15.28 -16.29 0.10
N GLY A 224 14.65 -17.43 -0.13
CA GLY A 224 13.34 -17.75 0.40
C GLY A 224 13.29 -17.65 1.92
N ALA A 225 14.29 -18.18 2.62
CA ALA A 225 14.39 -18.13 4.09
C ALA A 225 14.51 -16.69 4.61
N ARG A 226 15.28 -15.83 3.93
CA ARG A 226 15.37 -14.40 4.30
C ARG A 226 14.04 -13.68 4.09
N THR A 227 13.40 -13.89 2.95
CA THR A 227 12.10 -13.29 2.62
C THR A 227 11.01 -13.75 3.60
N LEU A 228 10.95 -15.06 3.85
CA LEU A 228 10.05 -15.67 4.84
C LEU A 228 10.26 -15.12 6.25
N THR A 229 11.53 -14.96 6.67
CA THR A 229 11.85 -14.39 7.98
C THR A 229 11.29 -12.96 8.11
N ARG A 230 11.44 -12.12 7.08
CA ARG A 230 10.87 -10.76 7.07
C ARG A 230 9.35 -10.79 7.17
N ALA A 231 8.69 -11.64 6.39
CA ALA A 231 7.24 -11.82 6.39
C ALA A 231 6.71 -12.30 7.76
N VAL A 232 7.41 -13.25 8.40
CA VAL A 232 7.07 -13.75 9.74
C VAL A 232 7.23 -12.66 10.80
N TRP A 233 8.31 -11.88 10.77
CA TRP A 233 8.49 -10.77 11.71
C TRP A 233 7.42 -9.70 11.54
N LEU A 234 7.06 -9.35 10.31
CA LEU A 234 6.01 -8.39 10.02
C LEU A 234 4.65 -8.88 10.55
N SER A 235 4.24 -10.09 10.17
CA SER A 235 2.97 -10.70 10.62
C SER A 235 2.95 -10.86 12.14
N GLY A 236 4.07 -11.26 12.74
CA GLY A 236 4.25 -11.35 14.20
C GLY A 236 4.08 -10.00 14.89
N SER A 237 4.57 -8.91 14.28
CA SER A 237 4.40 -7.55 14.80
C SER A 237 2.93 -7.12 14.78
N ILE A 238 2.20 -7.40 13.69
CA ILE A 238 0.77 -7.11 13.57
C ILE A 238 -0.01 -7.86 14.66
N VAL A 239 0.23 -9.16 14.79
CA VAL A 239 -0.41 -9.98 15.86
C VAL A 239 -0.06 -9.45 17.25
N ALA A 240 1.19 -9.05 17.47
CA ALA A 240 1.62 -8.47 18.77
C ALA A 240 0.88 -7.17 19.08
N PHE A 241 0.68 -6.27 18.10
CA PHE A 241 -0.13 -5.06 18.28
C PHE A 241 -1.57 -5.38 18.66
N VAL A 242 -2.21 -6.34 17.97
CA VAL A 242 -3.59 -6.76 18.28
C VAL A 242 -3.68 -7.33 19.70
N LEU A 243 -2.78 -8.24 20.06
CA LEU A 243 -2.76 -8.86 21.40
C LEU A 243 -2.47 -7.84 22.50
N ALA A 244 -1.51 -6.93 22.28
CA ALA A 244 -1.20 -5.86 23.24
C ALA A 244 -2.41 -4.93 23.44
N GLY A 245 -3.08 -4.54 22.34
CA GLY A 245 -4.29 -3.72 22.41
C GLY A 245 -5.43 -4.41 23.14
N LEU A 246 -5.67 -5.70 22.88
CA LEU A 246 -6.68 -6.49 23.60
C LEU A 246 -6.36 -6.59 25.11
N ALA A 247 -5.10 -6.85 25.46
CA ALA A 247 -4.66 -6.91 26.85
C ALA A 247 -4.83 -5.56 27.56
N LEU A 248 -4.43 -4.46 26.90
CA LEU A 248 -4.60 -3.09 27.41
C LEU A 248 -6.08 -2.73 27.57
N GLY A 249 -6.92 -3.06 26.60
CA GLY A 249 -8.36 -2.87 26.65
C GLY A 249 -9.00 -3.62 27.83
N ALA A 250 -8.67 -4.90 27.98
CA ALA A 250 -9.15 -5.73 29.09
C ALA A 250 -8.71 -5.18 30.45
N THR A 251 -7.45 -4.72 30.58
CA THR A 251 -6.93 -4.10 31.78
C THR A 251 -7.69 -2.80 32.13
N ARG A 252 -7.90 -1.94 31.14
CA ARG A 252 -8.65 -0.69 31.30
C ARG A 252 -10.09 -0.95 31.74
N LEU A 253 -10.77 -1.92 31.13
CA LEU A 253 -12.13 -2.31 31.50
C LEU A 253 -12.20 -2.81 32.94
N ARG A 254 -11.21 -3.59 33.44
CA ARG A 254 -11.14 -4.08 34.81
C ARG A 254 -10.88 -2.98 35.83
N LEU A 255 -9.97 -2.05 35.53
CA LEU A 255 -9.59 -0.97 36.41
C LEU A 255 -10.59 0.19 36.42
N ARG A 256 -11.59 0.17 35.54
CA ARG A 256 -12.65 1.19 35.40
C ARG A 256 -12.16 2.63 35.11
N PRO A 257 -10.92 2.94 34.66
CA PRO A 257 -10.59 4.24 34.16
C PRO A 257 -11.31 4.45 32.82
N PRO A 258 -11.43 5.69 32.30
CA PRO A 258 -11.93 5.90 30.94
C PRO A 258 -11.03 5.17 29.97
N LEU A 259 -11.63 4.36 29.08
CA LEU A 259 -10.90 3.58 28.05
C LEU A 259 -10.09 4.53 27.17
N LEU A 260 -10.69 5.65 26.79
CA LEU A 260 -10.10 6.73 26.01
C LEU A 260 -10.09 8.00 26.89
N PRO A 261 -8.97 8.32 27.55
CA PRO A 261 -8.85 9.51 28.36
C PRO A 261 -8.74 10.77 27.48
N ARG A 262 -9.11 11.91 28.02
CA ARG A 262 -8.85 13.19 27.39
C ARG A 262 -7.34 13.47 27.39
N LEU A 263 -6.76 13.71 26.23
CA LEU A 263 -5.32 13.91 26.06
C LEU A 263 -4.93 15.38 25.88
N SER A 264 -5.91 16.22 25.49
CA SER A 264 -5.71 17.64 25.21
C SER A 264 -6.98 18.43 25.42
N SER A 265 -6.87 19.76 25.47
CA SER A 265 -7.96 20.74 25.46
C SER A 265 -8.57 20.97 24.08
N GLY A 266 -8.05 20.34 23.04
CA GLY A 266 -8.57 20.45 21.67
C GLY A 266 -10.09 20.21 21.57
N VAL A 267 -10.68 20.57 20.45
CA VAL A 267 -12.13 20.55 20.23
C VAL A 267 -12.57 19.43 19.31
N SER A 268 -13.73 18.84 19.54
CA SER A 268 -14.35 17.88 18.61
C SER A 268 -15.40 18.55 17.73
N SER A 269 -15.80 19.77 18.07
CA SER A 269 -16.73 20.60 17.28
C SER A 269 -16.00 21.90 16.94
N ALA A 270 -15.95 22.22 15.67
CA ALA A 270 -15.22 23.37 15.16
C ALA A 270 -15.76 24.70 15.72
N PRO A 271 -14.91 25.72 15.91
CA PRO A 271 -15.35 27.06 16.25
C PRO A 271 -16.05 27.79 15.09
N TRP A 272 -15.83 27.31 13.84
CA TRP A 272 -16.48 27.87 12.64
C TRP A 272 -17.88 27.31 12.40
N SER A 273 -18.64 27.98 11.56
CA SER A 273 -19.97 27.55 11.14
C SER A 273 -19.88 26.33 10.19
N ALA A 274 -20.97 25.55 10.07
CA ALA A 274 -21.06 24.46 9.12
C ALA A 274 -20.80 24.92 7.66
N ALA A 275 -21.22 26.12 7.30
CA ALA A 275 -21.00 26.70 5.97
C ALA A 275 -19.51 26.99 5.72
N GLU A 276 -18.81 27.59 6.68
CA GLU A 276 -17.35 27.83 6.56
C GLU A 276 -16.56 26.55 6.49
N GLY A 277 -16.90 25.56 7.34
CA GLY A 277 -16.26 24.25 7.30
C GLY A 277 -16.44 23.54 5.97
N TYR A 278 -17.65 23.60 5.41
CA TYR A 278 -17.95 23.10 4.07
C TYR A 278 -17.12 23.82 2.99
N ASP A 279 -17.12 25.17 3.00
CA ASP A 279 -16.36 26.00 2.08
C ASP A 279 -14.85 25.65 2.10
N MET A 280 -14.27 25.53 3.28
CA MET A 280 -12.85 25.16 3.44
C MET A 280 -12.59 23.75 2.92
N THR A 281 -13.45 22.78 3.24
CA THR A 281 -13.28 21.38 2.85
C THR A 281 -13.30 21.21 1.33
N VAL A 282 -14.36 21.68 0.65
CA VAL A 282 -14.51 21.47 -0.80
C VAL A 282 -13.46 22.21 -1.61
N ARG A 283 -13.06 23.41 -1.17
CA ARG A 283 -12.01 24.19 -1.82
C ARG A 283 -10.64 23.57 -1.60
N SER A 284 -10.33 23.14 -0.37
CA SER A 284 -9.05 22.46 -0.10
C SER A 284 -8.90 21.20 -0.95
N ALA A 285 -9.96 20.40 -1.08
CA ALA A 285 -9.95 19.20 -1.88
C ALA A 285 -9.71 19.50 -3.39
N ILE A 286 -10.50 20.39 -3.98
CA ILE A 286 -10.41 20.68 -5.42
C ILE A 286 -9.13 21.46 -5.78
N PHE A 287 -8.76 22.47 -4.99
CA PHE A 287 -7.53 23.21 -5.25
C PHE A 287 -6.29 22.36 -4.94
N GLY A 288 -6.35 21.49 -3.92
CA GLY A 288 -5.30 20.53 -3.64
C GLY A 288 -5.06 19.59 -4.83
N LEU A 289 -6.13 18.99 -5.36
CA LEU A 289 -6.06 18.17 -6.56
C LEU A 289 -5.50 18.96 -7.76
N GLY A 290 -5.98 20.19 -7.98
CA GLY A 290 -5.51 21.04 -9.08
C GLY A 290 -4.01 21.35 -8.97
N VAL A 291 -3.50 21.64 -7.76
CA VAL A 291 -2.07 21.88 -7.53
C VAL A 291 -1.25 20.61 -7.73
N VAL A 292 -1.76 19.43 -7.30
CA VAL A 292 -1.12 18.14 -7.55
C VAL A 292 -1.03 17.87 -9.04
N VAL A 293 -2.12 18.01 -9.79
CA VAL A 293 -2.11 17.79 -11.25
C VAL A 293 -1.10 18.70 -11.95
N LEU A 294 -1.05 19.99 -11.58
CA LEU A 294 -0.07 20.92 -12.13
C LEU A 294 1.36 20.53 -11.76
N TYR A 295 1.58 20.07 -10.53
CA TYR A 295 2.87 19.59 -10.07
C TYR A 295 3.33 18.36 -10.83
N LEU A 296 2.45 17.38 -11.06
CA LEU A 296 2.76 16.18 -11.82
C LEU A 296 3.08 16.49 -13.30
N ILE A 297 2.29 17.36 -13.93
CA ILE A 297 2.57 17.84 -15.30
C ILE A 297 3.94 18.54 -15.37
N PHE A 298 4.26 19.35 -14.35
CA PHE A 298 5.55 20.06 -14.30
C PHE A 298 6.72 19.08 -14.11
N LEU A 299 6.56 18.05 -13.28
CA LEU A 299 7.56 16.99 -13.09
C LEU A 299 7.77 16.19 -14.38
N ASP A 300 6.71 15.73 -15.01
CA ASP A 300 6.77 14.98 -16.28
C ASP A 300 7.48 15.79 -17.38
N LEU A 301 7.24 17.10 -17.43
CA LEU A 301 7.88 17.99 -18.39
C LEU A 301 9.38 18.19 -18.14
N LEU A 302 9.84 18.16 -16.87
CA LEU A 302 11.22 18.46 -16.47
C LEU A 302 12.08 17.24 -16.18
N LEU A 303 11.46 16.15 -15.71
CA LEU A 303 12.13 14.96 -15.22
C LEU A 303 11.54 13.77 -15.96
N SER A 304 12.29 13.24 -16.88
CA SER A 304 11.88 12.09 -17.71
C SER A 304 11.74 10.76 -16.94
N ASP A 305 12.02 10.73 -15.65
CA ASP A 305 11.98 9.54 -14.81
C ASP A 305 11.55 9.96 -13.40
N SER A 306 10.33 9.63 -13.01
CA SER A 306 9.73 10.33 -11.87
C SER A 306 9.23 9.43 -10.77
N SER A 307 10.06 9.23 -9.77
CA SER A 307 9.52 9.16 -8.41
C SER A 307 8.76 10.47 -8.15
N GLN A 308 7.50 10.41 -7.78
CA GLN A 308 6.64 11.58 -7.56
C GLN A 308 6.71 12.00 -6.07
N PRO A 309 7.79 12.67 -5.62
CA PRO A 309 8.00 12.96 -4.22
C PRO A 309 7.05 14.06 -3.75
N PHE A 310 6.65 13.99 -2.48
CA PHE A 310 5.92 15.06 -1.80
C PHE A 310 4.53 15.40 -2.35
N VAL A 311 3.87 14.49 -3.07
CA VAL A 311 2.52 14.69 -3.60
C VAL A 311 1.54 15.09 -2.50
N THR A 312 1.62 14.42 -1.35
CA THR A 312 0.78 14.73 -0.17
C THR A 312 0.99 16.13 0.35
N LEU A 313 2.26 16.58 0.49
CA LEU A 313 2.57 17.93 0.95
C LEU A 313 2.06 18.98 -0.04
N ILE A 314 2.29 18.79 -1.32
CA ILE A 314 1.86 19.69 -2.39
C ILE A 314 0.33 19.80 -2.41
N GLY A 315 -0.38 18.67 -2.34
CA GLY A 315 -1.85 18.62 -2.26
C GLY A 315 -2.43 19.26 -1.00
N ALA A 316 -1.68 19.27 0.10
CA ALA A 316 -2.10 19.88 1.36
C ALA A 316 -1.93 21.42 1.40
N LEU A 317 -1.22 22.05 0.45
CA LEU A 317 -0.97 23.50 0.48
C LEU A 317 -2.24 24.35 0.58
N PRO A 318 -3.31 24.12 -0.18
CA PRO A 318 -4.56 24.88 -0.05
C PRO A 318 -5.23 24.67 1.32
N LEU A 319 -5.21 23.47 1.87
CA LEU A 319 -5.71 23.17 3.21
C LEU A 319 -4.95 23.98 4.26
N LEU A 320 -3.61 23.92 4.22
CA LEU A 320 -2.76 24.70 5.13
C LEU A 320 -2.98 26.20 5.00
N HIS A 321 -3.14 26.70 3.76
CA HIS A 321 -3.45 28.10 3.52
C HIS A 321 -4.74 28.53 4.23
N TYR A 322 -5.85 27.78 4.07
CA TYR A 322 -7.11 28.12 4.72
C TYR A 322 -7.01 28.02 6.24
N LEU A 323 -6.42 26.95 6.76
CA LEU A 323 -6.30 26.74 8.20
C LEU A 323 -5.40 27.77 8.87
N THR A 324 -4.24 28.09 8.31
CA THR A 324 -3.27 29.01 8.92
C THR A 324 -3.67 30.49 8.81
N ARG A 325 -4.35 30.88 7.72
CA ARG A 325 -4.73 32.27 7.50
C ARG A 325 -6.10 32.61 8.07
N ARG A 326 -7.07 31.72 7.91
CA ARG A 326 -8.46 32.02 8.23
C ARG A 326 -8.83 31.70 9.67
N VAL A 327 -8.40 30.53 10.17
CA VAL A 327 -8.82 30.09 11.51
C VAL A 327 -8.31 31.03 12.61
N PRO A 328 -7.01 31.37 12.69
CA PRO A 328 -6.54 32.32 13.71
C PRO A 328 -7.14 33.73 13.57
N ALA A 329 -7.30 34.21 12.32
CA ALA A 329 -7.82 35.56 12.07
C ALA A 329 -9.30 35.73 12.46
N VAL A 330 -10.11 34.67 12.32
CA VAL A 330 -11.55 34.70 12.62
C VAL A 330 -11.86 34.24 14.04
N HIS A 331 -11.14 33.27 14.54
CA HIS A 331 -11.48 32.56 15.77
C HIS A 331 -10.44 32.74 16.89
N GLY A 332 -9.30 33.38 16.62
CA GLY A 332 -8.28 33.72 17.61
C GLY A 332 -7.54 32.48 18.21
N THR A 333 -7.76 31.28 17.66
CA THR A 333 -7.23 30.01 18.19
C THR A 333 -6.13 29.48 17.28
N GLY A 334 -5.01 29.02 17.85
CA GLY A 334 -3.93 28.37 17.11
C GLY A 334 -4.30 26.94 16.70
N LEU A 335 -3.79 26.47 15.55
CA LEU A 335 -4.07 25.12 15.03
C LEU A 335 -3.59 24.01 15.99
N VAL A 336 -2.45 24.23 16.65
CA VAL A 336 -1.88 23.27 17.63
C VAL A 336 -2.87 23.03 18.78
N GLU A 337 -3.51 24.10 19.25
CA GLU A 337 -4.48 24.07 20.33
C GLU A 337 -5.81 23.50 19.85
N LEU A 338 -6.29 23.99 18.70
CA LEU A 338 -7.55 23.56 18.08
C LEU A 338 -7.63 22.05 17.85
N PHE A 339 -6.59 21.46 17.28
CA PHE A 339 -6.54 20.04 16.93
C PHE A 339 -5.92 19.16 18.03
N GLY A 340 -5.59 19.76 19.18
CA GLY A 340 -5.01 19.03 20.30
C GLY A 340 -3.66 18.36 19.95
N LEU A 341 -2.83 19.05 19.19
CA LEU A 341 -1.47 18.60 18.86
C LEU A 341 -0.47 18.80 20.03
N ARG A 342 -0.91 19.51 21.07
CA ARG A 342 -0.15 19.62 22.33
C ARG A 342 -0.68 18.61 23.32
N LEU A 343 0.22 17.74 23.79
CA LEU A 343 -0.09 16.75 24.80
C LEU A 343 -0.18 17.43 26.18
N GLU A 344 -1.33 17.29 26.86
CA GLU A 344 -1.61 17.79 28.21
C GLU A 344 -1.70 16.64 29.24
N ALA A 345 -1.87 15.42 28.74
CA ALA A 345 -1.90 14.20 29.53
C ALA A 345 -0.51 13.52 29.58
N PRO A 346 -0.28 12.55 30.50
CA PRO A 346 0.94 11.76 30.52
C PRO A 346 1.18 11.02 29.18
N ALA A 347 2.44 10.96 28.72
CA ALA A 347 2.82 10.27 27.49
C ALA A 347 2.36 8.79 27.43
N THR A 348 2.27 8.15 28.61
CA THR A 348 1.72 6.78 28.72
C THR A 348 0.24 6.69 28.31
N ALA A 349 -0.55 7.74 28.53
CA ALA A 349 -1.95 7.78 28.09
C ALA A 349 -2.04 7.90 26.55
N LEU A 350 -1.18 8.70 25.93
CA LEU A 350 -1.05 8.78 24.49
C LEU A 350 -0.63 7.42 23.90
N LEU A 351 0.44 6.81 24.44
CA LEU A 351 0.94 5.53 23.97
C LEU A 351 -0.15 4.44 24.03
N VAL A 352 -0.83 4.30 25.18
CA VAL A 352 -1.90 3.30 25.35
C VAL A 352 -3.05 3.55 24.38
N THR A 353 -3.44 4.81 24.18
CA THR A 353 -4.54 5.15 23.27
C THR A 353 -4.15 4.84 21.82
N SER A 354 -2.94 5.18 21.40
CA SER A 354 -2.43 4.86 20.06
C SER A 354 -2.36 3.34 19.83
N LEU A 355 -1.84 2.58 20.79
CA LEU A 355 -1.78 1.11 20.72
C LEU A 355 -3.17 0.46 20.65
N LEU A 356 -4.15 0.99 21.37
CA LEU A 356 -5.53 0.53 21.27
C LEU A 356 -6.12 0.80 19.88
N LEU A 357 -5.86 1.97 19.31
CA LEU A 357 -6.34 2.32 17.97
C LEU A 357 -5.66 1.45 16.91
N ILE A 358 -4.32 1.30 16.93
CA ILE A 358 -3.59 0.40 16.04
C ILE A 358 -4.17 -1.02 16.11
N ALA A 359 -4.41 -1.53 17.31
CA ALA A 359 -4.95 -2.88 17.47
C ALA A 359 -6.35 -3.03 16.85
N ILE A 360 -7.21 -2.03 16.99
CA ILE A 360 -8.55 -2.00 16.40
C ILE A 360 -8.45 -1.99 14.86
N GLU A 361 -7.62 -1.11 14.31
CA GLU A 361 -7.44 -0.96 12.86
C GLU A 361 -6.84 -2.23 12.24
N GLN A 362 -5.81 -2.81 12.87
CA GLN A 362 -5.23 -4.08 12.42
C GLN A 362 -6.21 -5.24 12.53
N ALA A 363 -7.03 -5.30 13.58
CA ALA A 363 -8.05 -6.34 13.72
C ALA A 363 -9.12 -6.25 12.61
N PHE A 364 -9.55 -5.06 12.23
CA PHE A 364 -10.46 -4.87 11.10
C PHE A 364 -9.81 -5.26 9.77
N GLY A 365 -8.58 -4.82 9.51
CA GLY A 365 -7.82 -5.18 8.32
C GLY A 365 -7.63 -6.70 8.20
N MET A 366 -7.18 -7.37 9.28
CA MET A 366 -7.07 -8.84 9.30
C MET A 366 -8.41 -9.52 9.08
N GLY A 367 -9.49 -9.05 9.72
CA GLY A 367 -10.81 -9.63 9.60
C GLY A 367 -11.36 -9.55 8.18
N THR A 368 -11.20 -8.42 7.52
CA THR A 368 -11.65 -8.24 6.13
C THR A 368 -10.77 -9.00 5.15
N ASN A 369 -9.45 -9.06 5.34
CA ASN A 369 -8.55 -9.84 4.50
C ASN A 369 -8.81 -11.34 4.57
N LEU A 370 -9.18 -11.89 5.75
CA LEU A 370 -9.58 -13.30 5.89
C LEU A 370 -10.87 -13.64 5.13
N LEU A 371 -11.73 -12.65 4.88
CA LEU A 371 -13.00 -12.80 4.19
C LEU A 371 -12.92 -12.45 2.69
N SER A 372 -11.86 -11.76 2.27
CA SER A 372 -11.67 -11.30 0.90
C SER A 372 -10.78 -12.27 0.12
N GLN A 373 -11.14 -12.49 -1.16
CA GLN A 373 -10.18 -13.00 -2.14
C GLN A 373 -9.55 -11.77 -2.82
N THR A 374 -8.60 -11.14 -2.12
CA THR A 374 -7.86 -10.00 -2.67
C THR A 374 -7.01 -10.46 -3.85
N ARG A 375 -6.95 -9.64 -4.90
CA ARG A 375 -6.01 -9.86 -5.98
C ARG A 375 -4.59 -9.54 -5.48
N TRP A 376 -3.60 -10.29 -5.94
CA TRP A 376 -2.20 -10.15 -5.50
C TRP A 376 -1.65 -8.72 -5.63
N TYR A 377 -2.13 -7.96 -6.60
CA TYR A 377 -1.69 -6.59 -6.87
C TYR A 377 -2.46 -5.51 -6.11
N GLU A 378 -3.46 -5.86 -5.31
CA GLU A 378 -4.22 -4.88 -4.53
C GLU A 378 -3.35 -4.27 -3.42
N GLY A 379 -3.23 -2.95 -3.42
CA GLY A 379 -2.38 -2.21 -2.49
C GLY A 379 -0.88 -2.28 -2.78
N VAL A 380 -0.49 -2.89 -3.90
CA VAL A 380 0.91 -2.87 -4.35
C VAL A 380 1.27 -1.49 -4.87
N VAL A 381 2.43 -1.00 -4.49
CA VAL A 381 3.06 0.23 -5.01
C VAL A 381 4.28 -0.19 -5.81
N GLU A 382 4.20 -0.02 -7.11
CA GLU A 382 5.20 -0.51 -8.07
C GLU A 382 6.59 0.05 -7.78
N ASP A 383 6.71 1.35 -7.54
CA ASP A 383 7.97 2.04 -7.23
C ASP A 383 8.66 1.50 -5.97
N VAL A 384 7.90 1.00 -5.00
CA VAL A 384 8.47 0.37 -3.80
C VAL A 384 9.02 -1.01 -4.12
N VAL A 385 8.33 -1.79 -4.95
CA VAL A 385 8.71 -3.18 -5.27
C VAL A 385 9.81 -3.22 -6.33
N LEU A 386 9.69 -2.43 -7.39
CA LEU A 386 10.59 -2.45 -8.55
C LEU A 386 11.64 -1.32 -8.52
N GLY A 387 11.37 -0.21 -7.84
CA GLY A 387 12.22 0.96 -7.80
C GLY A 387 13.52 0.79 -6.98
N GLY A 388 14.36 1.82 -6.94
CA GLY A 388 15.61 1.87 -6.19
C GLY A 388 15.44 2.20 -4.69
N PRO A 389 16.52 2.35 -3.93
CA PRO A 389 16.45 2.78 -2.52
C PRO A 389 15.86 4.19 -2.34
N THR A 390 16.05 5.06 -3.33
CA THR A 390 15.56 6.44 -3.31
C THR A 390 14.04 6.49 -3.30
N GLU A 391 13.39 5.70 -4.17
CA GLU A 391 11.94 5.60 -4.30
C GLU A 391 11.32 5.11 -2.99
N VAL A 392 11.94 4.12 -2.34
CA VAL A 392 11.49 3.63 -1.01
C VAL A 392 11.59 4.71 0.05
N VAL A 393 12.70 5.48 0.08
CA VAL A 393 12.88 6.57 1.06
C VAL A 393 11.87 7.69 0.82
N LEU A 394 11.65 8.07 -0.43
CA LEU A 394 10.67 9.10 -0.78
C LEU A 394 9.25 8.65 -0.44
N PHE A 395 8.90 7.42 -0.77
CA PHE A 395 7.61 6.83 -0.39
C PHE A 395 7.44 6.76 1.15
N PHE A 396 8.49 6.38 1.89
CA PHE A 396 8.45 6.39 3.35
C PHE A 396 8.16 7.79 3.89
N ILE A 397 8.85 8.82 3.38
CA ILE A 397 8.61 10.21 3.83
C ILE A 397 7.17 10.63 3.52
N ASP A 398 6.69 10.39 2.32
CA ASP A 398 5.35 10.81 1.91
C ASP A 398 4.26 10.00 2.63
N ALA A 399 4.29 8.68 2.54
CA ALA A 399 3.22 7.81 3.01
C ALA A 399 3.23 7.58 4.53
N VAL A 400 4.42 7.54 5.19
CA VAL A 400 4.51 7.20 6.62
C VAL A 400 4.60 8.45 7.49
N ILE A 401 5.10 9.58 6.97
CA ILE A 401 5.27 10.81 7.76
C ILE A 401 4.26 11.87 7.34
N LEU A 402 4.23 12.25 6.06
CA LEU A 402 3.43 13.39 5.60
C LEU A 402 1.94 13.05 5.49
N ALA A 403 1.59 11.94 4.86
CA ALA A 403 0.19 11.54 4.66
C ALA A 403 -0.57 11.43 6.00
N PRO A 404 -0.08 10.72 7.04
CA PRO A 404 -0.78 10.66 8.32
C PRO A 404 -1.04 12.03 8.95
N VAL A 405 -0.10 12.96 8.84
CA VAL A 405 -0.28 14.30 9.41
C VAL A 405 -1.36 15.07 8.66
N PHE A 406 -1.24 15.17 7.34
CA PHE A 406 -2.14 16.03 6.55
C PHE A 406 -3.52 15.40 6.36
N GLU A 407 -3.61 14.10 6.21
CA GLU A 407 -4.89 13.41 6.09
C GLU A 407 -5.70 13.43 7.39
N GLU A 408 -5.04 13.25 8.55
CA GLU A 408 -5.73 13.38 9.83
C GLU A 408 -6.20 14.81 10.09
N ILE A 409 -5.39 15.83 9.74
CA ILE A 409 -5.81 17.23 9.81
C ILE A 409 -7.00 17.49 8.86
N ALA A 410 -6.97 16.98 7.63
CA ALA A 410 -8.05 17.15 6.66
C ALA A 410 -9.33 16.44 7.10
N CYS A 411 -9.23 15.16 7.48
CA CYS A 411 -10.40 14.31 7.70
C CYS A 411 -10.95 14.44 9.12
N ARG A 412 -10.11 14.47 10.16
CA ARG A 412 -10.57 14.59 11.55
C ARG A 412 -10.54 16.04 12.02
N GLY A 413 -9.46 16.77 11.70
CA GLY A 413 -9.31 18.17 12.08
C GLY A 413 -10.33 19.10 11.40
N LEU A 414 -10.49 19.01 10.08
CA LEU A 414 -11.41 19.91 9.33
C LEU A 414 -12.76 19.26 9.04
N LEU A 415 -12.82 18.16 8.31
CA LEU A 415 -14.08 17.58 7.81
C LEU A 415 -14.96 17.06 8.97
N TYR A 416 -14.42 16.18 9.83
CA TYR A 416 -15.16 15.61 10.95
C TYR A 416 -15.67 16.72 11.89
N THR A 417 -14.81 17.65 12.31
CA THR A 417 -15.20 18.74 13.22
C THR A 417 -16.24 19.66 12.61
N SER A 418 -16.19 19.89 11.28
CA SER A 418 -17.21 20.66 10.56
C SER A 418 -18.55 19.92 10.55
N LEU A 419 -18.57 18.60 10.30
CA LEU A 419 -19.76 17.78 10.38
C LEU A 419 -20.36 17.77 11.81
N ARG A 420 -19.48 17.78 12.84
CA ARG A 420 -19.89 17.83 14.26
C ARG A 420 -20.66 19.12 14.64
N THR A 421 -20.58 20.15 13.84
CA THR A 421 -21.42 21.37 14.04
C THR A 421 -22.89 21.13 13.75
N ARG A 422 -23.23 20.07 12.99
CA ARG A 422 -24.62 19.76 12.58
C ARG A 422 -25.10 18.37 12.98
N PHE A 423 -24.18 17.38 13.04
CA PHE A 423 -24.52 15.99 13.22
C PHE A 423 -23.95 15.44 14.53
N GLY A 424 -24.51 14.32 15.00
CA GLY A 424 -23.97 13.57 16.11
C GLY A 424 -22.60 12.92 15.79
N PRO A 425 -21.86 12.45 16.80
CA PRO A 425 -20.50 11.91 16.60
C PRO A 425 -20.46 10.73 15.64
N TRP A 426 -21.41 9.82 15.71
CA TRP A 426 -21.46 8.64 14.85
C TRP A 426 -21.71 8.98 13.38
N THR A 427 -22.69 9.82 13.09
CA THR A 427 -22.96 10.27 11.70
C THR A 427 -21.76 11.00 11.13
N SER A 428 -21.15 11.91 11.90
CA SER A 428 -19.95 12.63 11.48
C SER A 428 -18.76 11.69 11.21
N ALA A 429 -18.58 10.68 12.07
CA ALA A 429 -17.52 9.67 11.91
C ALA A 429 -17.73 8.82 10.64
N MET A 430 -18.96 8.34 10.41
CA MET A 430 -19.27 7.52 9.23
C MET A 430 -19.11 8.32 7.93
N VAL A 431 -19.59 9.56 7.87
CA VAL A 431 -19.46 10.39 6.66
C VAL A 431 -17.99 10.75 6.41
N SER A 432 -17.25 11.16 7.44
CA SER A 432 -15.81 11.46 7.30
C SER A 432 -15.01 10.23 6.89
N ALA A 433 -15.30 9.05 7.47
CA ALA A 433 -14.64 7.79 7.13
C ALA A 433 -14.95 7.36 5.69
N ALA A 434 -16.18 7.48 5.23
CA ALA A 434 -16.56 7.15 3.86
C ALA A 434 -15.79 8.01 2.83
N LEU A 435 -15.72 9.33 3.08
CA LEU A 435 -14.97 10.25 2.21
C LEU A 435 -13.46 10.05 2.29
N PHE A 436 -12.94 9.56 3.41
CA PHE A 436 -11.53 9.15 3.54
C PHE A 436 -11.21 7.88 2.76
N THR A 437 -12.10 6.89 2.81
CA THR A 437 -11.90 5.58 2.19
C THR A 437 -12.01 5.61 0.66
N LEU A 438 -12.92 6.44 0.13
CA LEU A 438 -13.25 6.47 -1.29
C LEU A 438 -12.05 6.67 -2.23
N PRO A 439 -11.10 7.61 -1.98
CA PRO A 439 -9.95 7.82 -2.88
C PRO A 439 -8.95 6.67 -2.94
N HIS A 440 -9.01 5.71 -2.02
CA HIS A 440 -8.07 4.59 -1.99
C HIS A 440 -8.39 3.51 -3.04
N MET A 441 -9.60 3.51 -3.63
CA MET A 441 -10.02 2.61 -4.72
C MET A 441 -9.79 1.12 -4.44
N TYR A 442 -9.86 0.70 -3.17
CA TYR A 442 -9.75 -0.71 -2.77
C TYR A 442 -11.01 -1.51 -3.11
N SER A 443 -10.87 -2.82 -3.22
CA SER A 443 -12.01 -3.75 -3.31
C SER A 443 -12.96 -3.58 -2.10
N PRO A 444 -14.25 -3.90 -2.23
CA PRO A 444 -15.26 -3.57 -1.21
C PRO A 444 -14.94 -4.07 0.20
N LEU A 445 -14.35 -5.27 0.34
CA LEU A 445 -14.02 -5.82 1.66
C LEU A 445 -12.77 -5.14 2.27
N VAL A 446 -11.75 -4.86 1.47
CA VAL A 446 -10.57 -4.11 1.94
C VAL A 446 -10.96 -2.67 2.30
N ALA A 447 -11.78 -2.03 1.45
CA ALA A 447 -12.36 -0.72 1.73
C ALA A 447 -13.18 -0.70 3.03
N LEU A 448 -13.94 -1.77 3.34
CA LEU A 448 -14.66 -1.90 4.60
C LEU A 448 -13.72 -1.91 5.81
N GLY A 449 -12.58 -2.60 5.74
CA GLY A 449 -11.56 -2.60 6.80
C GLY A 449 -11.02 -1.20 7.07
N LEU A 450 -10.63 -0.49 6.00
CA LEU A 450 -10.16 0.89 6.08
C LEU A 450 -11.24 1.84 6.61
N PHE A 451 -12.49 1.69 6.15
CA PHE A 451 -13.63 2.47 6.64
C PHE A 451 -13.85 2.30 8.14
N LEU A 452 -13.88 1.07 8.64
CA LEU A 452 -14.08 0.78 10.06
C LEU A 452 -12.94 1.33 10.92
N GLY A 453 -11.69 1.23 10.45
CA GLY A 453 -10.53 1.87 11.07
C GLY A 453 -10.67 3.40 11.12
N ALA A 454 -11.09 4.00 10.02
CA ALA A 454 -11.31 5.43 9.94
C ALA A 454 -12.43 5.93 10.87
N VAL A 455 -13.50 5.15 11.04
CA VAL A 455 -14.56 5.43 12.05
C VAL A 455 -13.98 5.35 13.46
N ALA A 456 -13.18 4.32 13.76
CA ALA A 456 -12.54 4.19 15.06
C ALA A 456 -11.62 5.38 15.37
N SER A 457 -10.80 5.81 14.40
CA SER A 457 -9.94 6.99 14.50
C SER A 457 -10.77 8.27 14.82
N ALA A 458 -11.87 8.50 14.13
CA ALA A 458 -12.76 9.64 14.40
C ALA A 458 -13.34 9.60 15.83
N ILE A 459 -13.74 8.43 16.33
CA ILE A 459 -14.25 8.29 17.70
C ILE A 459 -13.13 8.46 18.74
N VAL A 460 -11.91 8.00 18.45
CA VAL A 460 -10.74 8.26 19.31
C VAL A 460 -10.50 9.77 19.41
N TYR A 461 -10.49 10.49 18.29
CA TYR A 461 -10.37 11.94 18.28
C TYR A 461 -11.48 12.63 19.07
N GLU A 462 -12.75 12.23 18.87
CA GLU A 462 -13.90 12.75 19.65
C GLU A 462 -13.69 12.64 21.16
N ARG A 463 -13.16 11.51 21.62
CA ARG A 463 -13.01 11.24 23.06
C ARG A 463 -11.74 11.86 23.65
N THR A 464 -10.65 11.81 22.94
CA THR A 464 -9.35 12.25 23.42
C THR A 464 -9.09 13.74 23.24
N ARG A 465 -9.79 14.38 22.29
CA ARG A 465 -9.58 15.78 21.87
C ARG A 465 -8.19 16.04 21.32
N SER A 466 -7.52 15.01 20.78
CA SER A 466 -6.18 15.10 20.23
C SER A 466 -6.08 14.28 18.94
N LEU A 467 -5.46 14.87 17.89
CA LEU A 467 -5.11 14.15 16.67
C LEU A 467 -3.89 13.25 16.83
N LEU A 468 -3.07 13.46 17.87
CA LEU A 468 -1.81 12.72 18.03
C LEU A 468 -1.98 11.19 17.99
N PRO A 469 -2.94 10.55 18.71
CA PRO A 469 -3.09 9.10 18.64
C PRO A 469 -3.53 8.62 17.24
N CYS A 470 -4.33 9.42 16.51
CA CYS A 470 -4.76 9.11 15.14
C CYS A 470 -3.58 9.18 14.17
N ILE A 471 -2.77 10.24 14.24
CA ILE A 471 -1.56 10.41 13.43
C ILE A 471 -0.58 9.27 13.69
N ILE A 472 -0.33 8.92 14.95
CA ILE A 472 0.61 7.85 15.32
C ILE A 472 0.09 6.49 14.80
N ALA A 473 -1.18 6.17 15.01
CA ALA A 473 -1.76 4.92 14.54
C ALA A 473 -1.71 4.82 13.02
N HIS A 474 -2.09 5.87 12.30
CA HIS A 474 -2.03 5.94 10.86
C HIS A 474 -0.60 5.76 10.33
N ALA A 475 0.39 6.47 10.91
CA ALA A 475 1.79 6.32 10.54
C ALA A 475 2.32 4.88 10.76
N VAL A 476 1.97 4.25 11.87
CA VAL A 476 2.34 2.85 12.14
C VAL A 476 1.68 1.90 11.13
N ASN A 477 0.41 2.09 10.80
CA ASN A 477 -0.28 1.27 9.82
C ASN A 477 0.34 1.40 8.42
N ASN A 478 0.68 2.61 7.99
CA ASN A 478 1.38 2.83 6.72
C ASN A 478 2.80 2.25 6.74
N ALA A 479 3.51 2.31 7.87
CA ALA A 479 4.82 1.67 8.03
C ALA A 479 4.72 0.14 7.94
N LEU A 480 3.69 -0.48 8.50
CA LEU A 480 3.44 -1.92 8.38
C LEU A 480 3.08 -2.30 6.92
N ALA A 481 2.27 -1.49 6.24
CA ALA A 481 1.96 -1.68 4.82
C ALA A 481 3.23 -1.56 3.94
N LEU A 482 4.07 -0.55 4.15
CA LEU A 482 5.37 -0.44 3.49
C LEU A 482 6.26 -1.66 3.78
N GLY A 483 6.29 -2.13 5.03
CA GLY A 483 7.00 -3.35 5.42
C GLY A 483 6.53 -4.57 4.63
N ALA A 484 5.22 -4.69 4.36
CA ALA A 484 4.66 -5.76 3.53
C ALA A 484 5.16 -5.68 2.07
N LEU A 485 5.18 -4.49 1.47
CA LEU A 485 5.73 -4.29 0.12
C LEU A 485 7.22 -4.64 0.03
N LEU A 486 8.01 -4.30 1.07
CA LEU A 486 9.44 -4.60 1.12
C LEU A 486 9.76 -6.10 1.26
N VAL A 487 8.79 -6.95 1.59
CA VAL A 487 8.95 -8.41 1.55
C VAL A 487 9.16 -8.87 0.10
N TYR A 488 8.48 -8.25 -0.86
CA TYR A 488 8.53 -8.63 -2.28
C TYR A 488 9.68 -7.96 -3.06
N ARG A 489 10.38 -7.04 -2.44
CA ARG A 489 11.58 -6.42 -3.00
C ARG A 489 12.80 -7.35 -2.82
#